data_9ec2a02c7a62ef7926b4f676de99dcbd
#
_entry.id   9ec2a02c7a62ef7926b4f676de99dcbd
#
_cell.length_a   1.000
_cell.length_b   1.000
_cell.length_c   1.000
_cell.angle_alpha   90.00
_cell.angle_beta   90.00
_cell.angle_gamma   90.00
#
_symmetry.space_group_name_H-M   'P 1'
#
loop_
_entity.id
_entity.type
_entity.pdbx_description
1 polymer ?
#
loop_
_entity_poly.entity_id
_entity_poly.type
_entity_poly.pdbx_seq_one_letter_code
_entity_poly.pdbx_strand_id
1 'polypeptide(L)'
;AALAGGDIRLMLPEHADNRVTHLGSCSYLADVLRAGVKVYFYKKGFLHSKLMVSDDMLSTVGSTNLDFRSFEHNFEVNAFMYDMETALQMREIFLQDQRESTQIFLKSWEKRSSRQKAMESVVRLLAPLL
;
A
#
# COMPACT_ATOMS: atom_id res chain seq x y z
N ALA A 1 13.61 -5.89 0.30
CA ALA A 1 13.88 -5.18 1.55
C ALA A 1 13.25 -5.89 2.75
N ALA A 2 11.90 -6.09 2.82
CA ALA A 2 11.24 -6.74 3.96
C ALA A 2 11.77 -8.14 4.25
N LEU A 3 11.92 -8.99 3.22
CA LEU A 3 12.52 -10.34 3.35
C LEU A 3 13.98 -10.31 3.83
N ALA A 4 14.66 -9.19 3.68
CA ALA A 4 16.02 -8.98 4.20
C ALA A 4 16.04 -8.36 5.61
N GLY A 5 14.89 -8.25 6.28
CA GLY A 5 14.77 -7.74 7.64
C GLY A 5 14.55 -6.23 7.75
N GLY A 6 14.32 -5.52 6.65
CA GLY A 6 14.01 -4.09 6.67
C GLY A 6 12.62 -3.80 7.26
N ASP A 7 12.47 -2.67 7.96
CA ASP A 7 11.16 -2.20 8.46
C ASP A 7 10.39 -1.52 7.32
N ILE A 8 9.57 -2.30 6.63
CA ILE A 8 8.73 -1.81 5.54
C ILE A 8 7.29 -1.66 6.04
N ARG A 9 6.73 -0.48 5.81
CA ARG A 9 5.36 -0.15 6.20
C ARG A 9 4.57 0.30 4.98
N LEU A 10 3.40 -0.28 4.79
CA LEU A 10 2.48 0.03 3.71
C LEU A 10 1.16 0.54 4.29
N MET A 11 0.71 1.70 3.83
CA MET A 11 -0.58 2.26 4.19
C MET A 11 -1.51 2.25 2.98
N LEU A 12 -2.71 1.76 3.18
CA LEU A 12 -3.75 1.67 2.16
C LEU A 12 -5.04 2.32 2.69
N PRO A 13 -5.91 2.84 1.82
CA PRO A 13 -7.22 3.30 2.26
C PRO A 13 -8.08 2.13 2.74
N GLU A 14 -8.78 2.30 3.87
CA GLU A 14 -9.79 1.32 4.29
C GLU A 14 -10.98 1.30 3.33
N HIS A 15 -11.34 2.47 2.82
CA HIS A 15 -12.43 2.66 1.87
C HIS A 15 -11.85 3.22 0.57
N ALA A 16 -11.77 2.36 -0.45
CA ALA A 16 -11.36 2.77 -1.78
C ALA A 16 -12.56 3.28 -2.59
N ASP A 17 -12.29 4.16 -3.53
CA ASP A 17 -13.27 4.68 -4.50
C ASP A 17 -13.84 3.59 -5.41
N ASN A 18 -13.01 2.61 -5.77
CA ASN A 18 -13.39 1.47 -6.60
C ASN A 18 -13.24 0.14 -5.82
N ARG A 19 -14.37 -0.55 -5.65
CA ARG A 19 -14.43 -1.84 -4.94
C ARG A 19 -13.62 -2.94 -5.62
N VAL A 20 -13.56 -2.94 -6.94
CA VAL A 20 -12.86 -3.99 -7.70
C VAL A 20 -11.35 -3.82 -7.55
N THR A 21 -10.84 -2.60 -7.71
CA THR A 21 -9.42 -2.27 -7.49
C THR A 21 -9.01 -2.57 -6.05
N HIS A 22 -9.87 -2.27 -5.09
CA HIS A 22 -9.62 -2.60 -3.68
C HIS A 22 -9.51 -4.11 -3.45
N LEU A 23 -10.41 -4.90 -4.01
CA LEU A 23 -10.33 -6.38 -3.94
C LEU A 23 -9.06 -6.91 -4.61
N GLY A 24 -8.67 -6.32 -5.74
CA GLY A 24 -7.41 -6.62 -6.42
C GLY A 24 -6.21 -6.39 -5.50
N SER A 25 -6.12 -5.22 -4.89
CA SER A 25 -5.06 -4.89 -3.93
C SER A 25 -5.07 -5.82 -2.71
N CYS A 26 -6.25 -6.12 -2.16
CA CYS A 26 -6.42 -7.03 -1.03
C CYS A 26 -5.93 -8.45 -1.34
N SER A 27 -5.99 -8.90 -2.59
CA SER A 27 -5.55 -10.24 -3.00
C SER A 27 -4.04 -10.49 -2.81
N TYR A 28 -3.23 -9.43 -2.84
CA TYR A 28 -1.77 -9.49 -2.65
C TYR A 28 -1.34 -9.34 -1.20
N LEU A 29 -2.23 -8.88 -0.30
CA LEU A 29 -1.83 -8.53 1.08
C LEU A 29 -1.34 -9.74 1.89
N ALA A 30 -1.84 -10.94 1.63
CA ALA A 30 -1.31 -12.13 2.30
C ALA A 30 0.17 -12.35 1.98
N ASP A 31 0.57 -12.17 0.72
CA ASP A 31 1.95 -12.34 0.27
C ASP A 31 2.86 -11.24 0.83
N VAL A 32 2.37 -10.01 0.83
CA VAL A 32 3.05 -8.83 1.40
C VAL A 32 3.27 -8.99 2.92
N LEU A 33 2.26 -9.45 3.65
CA LEU A 33 2.34 -9.72 5.09
C LEU A 33 3.31 -10.88 5.40
N ARG A 34 3.30 -11.95 4.60
CA ARG A 34 4.26 -13.07 4.74
C ARG A 34 5.70 -12.61 4.48
N ALA A 35 5.90 -11.64 3.60
CA ALA A 35 7.20 -11.04 3.36
C ALA A 35 7.71 -10.16 4.53
N GLY A 36 6.89 -9.93 5.57
CA GLY A 36 7.26 -9.14 6.74
C GLY A 36 6.89 -7.66 6.66
N VAL A 37 6.17 -7.24 5.63
CA VAL A 37 5.68 -5.85 5.52
C VAL A 37 4.58 -5.60 6.55
N LYS A 38 4.65 -4.48 7.26
CA LYS A 38 3.60 -4.02 8.17
C LYS A 38 2.55 -3.25 7.37
N VAL A 39 1.32 -3.76 7.34
CA VAL A 39 0.22 -3.17 6.57
C VAL A 39 -0.76 -2.44 7.48
N TYR A 40 -1.19 -1.26 7.07
CA TYR A 40 -2.10 -0.38 7.79
C TYR A 40 -3.26 0.05 6.89
N PHE A 41 -4.49 0.01 7.40
CA PHE A 41 -5.65 0.59 6.74
C PHE A 41 -6.02 1.93 7.39
N TYR A 42 -5.91 3.01 6.59
CA TYR A 42 -6.24 4.37 7.02
C TYR A 42 -7.75 4.58 7.08
N LYS A 43 -8.25 5.12 8.21
CA LYS A 43 -9.69 5.20 8.52
C LYS A 43 -10.28 6.59 8.45
N LYS A 44 -9.49 7.63 8.66
CA LYS A 44 -9.98 8.99 8.92
C LYS A 44 -10.52 9.70 7.69
N GLY A 45 -10.31 9.15 6.50
CA GLY A 45 -10.74 9.77 5.26
C GLY A 45 -10.32 8.99 4.02
N PHE A 46 -10.41 9.63 2.87
CA PHE A 46 -9.98 9.05 1.60
C PHE A 46 -8.48 9.29 1.40
N LEU A 47 -7.71 8.21 1.45
CA LEU A 47 -6.27 8.25 1.20
C LEU A 47 -6.00 8.06 -0.29
N HIS A 48 -5.53 9.11 -0.97
CA HIS A 48 -5.18 9.06 -2.39
C HIS A 48 -3.75 9.52 -2.69
N SER A 49 -2.94 9.77 -1.67
CA SER A 49 -1.52 10.11 -1.82
C SER A 49 -0.70 8.90 -2.29
N LYS A 50 0.23 9.13 -3.19
CA LYS A 50 1.23 8.18 -3.66
C LYS A 50 2.58 8.73 -3.26
N LEU A 51 3.03 8.36 -2.08
CA LEU A 51 4.31 8.77 -1.53
C LEU A 51 5.10 7.58 -1.00
N MET A 52 6.40 7.70 -1.03
CA MET A 52 7.31 6.78 -0.39
C MET A 52 8.43 7.56 0.28
N VAL A 53 8.87 7.08 1.43
CA VAL A 53 10.08 7.57 2.10
C VAL A 53 11.01 6.39 2.34
N SER A 54 12.28 6.56 2.06
CA SER A 54 13.30 5.54 2.31
C SER A 54 14.47 6.14 3.10
N ASP A 55 14.74 5.51 4.25
CA ASP A 55 15.92 5.72 5.09
C ASP A 55 16.19 7.20 5.43
N ASP A 56 15.12 7.99 5.58
CA ASP A 56 15.17 9.43 5.92
C ASP A 56 15.99 10.31 4.96
N MET A 57 16.28 9.81 3.75
CA MET A 57 17.11 10.50 2.76
C MET A 57 16.45 10.67 1.41
N LEU A 58 15.59 9.73 1.04
CA LEU A 58 14.88 9.74 -0.24
C LEU A 58 13.38 9.78 0.02
N SER A 59 12.71 10.66 -0.68
CA SER A 59 11.25 10.64 -0.75
C SER A 59 10.77 10.76 -2.18
N THR A 60 9.60 10.19 -2.44
CA THR A 60 8.93 10.35 -3.72
C THR A 60 7.46 10.71 -3.51
N VAL A 61 6.93 11.53 -4.42
CA VAL A 61 5.52 11.84 -4.50
C VAL A 61 5.12 11.94 -5.97
N GLY A 62 3.95 11.42 -6.32
CA GLY A 62 3.51 11.47 -7.70
C GLY A 62 2.15 10.87 -7.95
N SER A 63 1.93 10.45 -9.18
CA SER A 63 0.68 9.86 -9.64
C SER A 63 0.66 8.33 -9.58
N THR A 64 1.83 7.66 -9.50
CA THR A 64 1.99 6.20 -9.58
C THR A 64 1.38 5.49 -8.39
N ASN A 65 0.32 4.73 -8.60
CA ASN A 65 -0.19 3.80 -7.61
C ASN A 65 0.70 2.55 -7.51
N LEU A 66 0.59 1.83 -6.39
CA LEU A 66 1.24 0.53 -6.21
C LEU A 66 0.35 -0.57 -6.83
N ASP A 67 0.16 -0.51 -8.14
CA ASP A 67 -0.63 -1.46 -8.92
C ASP A 67 0.00 -1.75 -10.29
N PHE A 68 -0.46 -2.84 -10.92
CA PHE A 68 0.08 -3.29 -12.20
C PHE A 68 -0.12 -2.26 -13.32
N ARG A 69 -1.26 -1.59 -13.34
CA ARG A 69 -1.61 -0.64 -14.37
C ARG A 69 -0.70 0.60 -14.34
N SER A 70 -0.41 1.11 -13.15
CA SER A 70 0.51 2.24 -13.00
C SER A 70 1.95 1.88 -13.37
N PHE A 71 2.38 0.63 -13.14
CA PHE A 71 3.74 0.21 -13.48
C PHE A 71 3.94 -0.16 -14.94
N GLU A 72 2.92 -0.69 -15.63
CA GLU A 72 3.08 -1.29 -16.96
C GLU A 72 2.35 -0.53 -18.09
N HIS A 73 1.29 0.22 -17.78
CA HIS A 73 0.40 0.75 -18.82
C HIS A 73 0.17 2.25 -18.78
N ASN A 74 0.19 2.88 -17.62
CA ASN A 74 -0.12 4.30 -17.49
C ASN A 74 1.12 5.17 -17.74
N PHE A 75 0.88 6.38 -18.24
CA PHE A 75 1.86 7.45 -18.14
C PHE A 75 1.76 8.05 -16.74
N GLU A 76 2.84 7.95 -15.98
CA GLU A 76 2.92 8.40 -14.60
C GLU A 76 4.06 9.39 -14.41
N VAL A 77 3.90 10.29 -13.46
CA VAL A 77 4.94 11.26 -13.07
C VAL A 77 5.19 11.18 -11.59
N ASN A 78 6.45 11.01 -11.21
CA ASN A 78 6.90 11.05 -9.82
C ASN A 78 8.07 12.02 -9.67
N ALA A 79 8.01 12.84 -8.63
CA ALA A 79 9.15 13.63 -8.17
C ALA A 79 9.97 12.79 -7.19
N PHE A 80 11.27 12.77 -7.36
CA PHE A 80 12.24 12.16 -6.44
C PHE A 80 13.01 13.27 -5.75
N MET A 81 12.96 13.29 -4.43
CA MET A 81 13.63 14.29 -3.59
C MET A 81 14.72 13.62 -2.75
N TYR A 82 15.95 13.98 -3.03
CA TYR A 82 17.13 13.52 -2.28
C TYR A 82 17.48 14.57 -1.24
N ASP A 83 16.60 14.71 -0.26
CA ASP A 83 16.69 15.72 0.78
C ASP A 83 16.20 15.16 2.12
N MET A 84 17.06 15.22 3.13
CA MET A 84 16.78 14.68 4.45
C MET A 84 15.65 15.43 5.15
N GLU A 85 15.60 16.75 5.04
CA GLU A 85 14.57 17.56 5.72
C GLU A 85 13.17 17.18 5.19
N THR A 86 13.01 17.13 3.86
CA THR A 86 11.77 16.72 3.20
C THR A 86 11.40 15.28 3.55
N ALA A 87 12.37 14.37 3.55
CA ALA A 87 12.14 12.96 3.89
C ALA A 87 11.64 12.80 5.33
N LEU A 88 12.24 13.52 6.29
CA LEU A 88 11.83 13.51 7.69
C LEU A 88 10.42 14.09 7.87
N GLN A 89 10.09 15.19 7.20
CA GLN A 89 8.74 15.78 7.23
C GLN A 89 7.70 14.80 6.69
N MET A 90 7.95 14.16 5.54
CA MET A 90 7.06 13.17 4.96
C MET A 90 6.91 11.92 5.84
N ARG A 91 8.00 11.47 6.45
CA ARG A 91 7.96 10.37 7.43
C ARG A 91 7.05 10.72 8.62
N GLU A 92 7.18 11.93 9.16
CA GLU A 92 6.34 12.35 10.29
C GLU A 92 4.85 12.38 9.91
N ILE A 93 4.50 12.88 8.72
CA ILE A 93 3.13 12.83 8.19
C ILE A 93 2.64 11.38 8.11
N PHE A 94 3.44 10.48 7.55
CA PHE A 94 3.10 9.06 7.48
C PHE A 94 2.86 8.45 8.88
N LEU A 95 3.70 8.79 9.87
CA LEU A 95 3.56 8.29 11.24
C LEU A 95 2.32 8.85 11.94
N GLN A 96 1.93 10.08 11.65
CA GLN A 96 0.67 10.67 12.13
C GLN A 96 -0.53 9.93 11.55
N ASP A 97 -0.55 9.69 10.24
CA ASP A 97 -1.62 8.95 9.57
C ASP A 97 -1.67 7.48 10.03
N GLN A 98 -0.51 6.89 10.34
CA GLN A 98 -0.43 5.54 10.91
C GLN A 98 -1.16 5.43 12.26
N ARG A 99 -1.18 6.49 13.09
CA ARG A 99 -1.92 6.53 14.35
C ARG A 99 -3.44 6.48 14.14
N GLU A 100 -3.91 6.97 12.98
CA GLU A 100 -5.31 6.95 12.56
C GLU A 100 -5.68 5.71 11.73
N SER A 101 -4.77 4.74 11.70
CA SER A 101 -4.88 3.52 10.89
C SER A 101 -5.00 2.27 11.76
N THR A 102 -5.57 1.20 11.18
CA THR A 102 -5.58 -0.12 11.81
C THR A 102 -4.52 -1.01 11.18
N GLN A 103 -3.61 -1.52 12.01
CA GLN A 103 -2.65 -2.50 11.56
C GLN A 103 -3.32 -3.85 11.27
N ILE A 104 -2.95 -4.44 10.14
CA ILE A 104 -3.42 -5.75 9.70
C ILE A 104 -2.35 -6.79 9.98
N PHE A 105 -2.76 -7.89 10.58
CA PHE A 105 -1.87 -9.00 10.91
C PHE A 105 -2.21 -10.22 10.05
N LEU A 106 -1.18 -10.95 9.61
CA LEU A 106 -1.35 -12.14 8.76
C LEU A 106 -2.34 -13.14 9.34
N LYS A 107 -2.25 -13.43 10.64
CA LYS A 107 -3.12 -14.39 11.33
C LYS A 107 -4.60 -14.01 11.28
N SER A 108 -4.93 -12.74 11.40
CA SER A 108 -6.31 -12.25 11.27
C SER A 108 -6.73 -12.17 9.80
N TRP A 109 -5.81 -11.79 8.92
CA TRP A 109 -6.04 -11.70 7.49
C TRP A 109 -6.37 -13.07 6.87
N GLU A 110 -5.71 -14.13 7.29
CA GLU A 110 -5.96 -15.50 6.84
C GLU A 110 -7.28 -16.10 7.36
N LYS A 111 -7.84 -15.57 8.45
CA LYS A 111 -9.14 -16.02 8.99
C LYS A 111 -10.37 -15.48 8.25
N ARG A 112 -10.19 -14.65 7.22
CA ARG A 112 -11.32 -14.14 6.41
C ARG A 112 -12.08 -15.27 5.73
N SER A 113 -13.36 -15.01 5.40
CA SER A 113 -14.24 -16.02 4.81
C SER A 113 -13.70 -16.57 3.48
N SER A 114 -13.92 -17.85 3.22
CA SER A 114 -13.53 -18.50 1.97
C SER A 114 -14.16 -17.82 0.74
N ARG A 115 -15.39 -17.29 0.88
CA ARG A 115 -16.07 -16.55 -0.17
C ARG A 115 -15.33 -15.27 -0.55
N GLN A 116 -14.85 -14.51 0.42
CA GLN A 116 -14.08 -13.30 0.18
C GLN A 116 -12.75 -13.62 -0.51
N LYS A 117 -12.03 -14.65 -0.04
CA LYS A 117 -10.79 -15.11 -0.68
C LYS A 117 -11.00 -15.56 -2.12
N ALA A 118 -12.11 -16.27 -2.40
CA ALA A 118 -12.44 -16.68 -3.75
C ALA A 118 -12.71 -15.48 -4.66
N MET A 119 -13.45 -14.47 -4.18
CA MET A 119 -13.67 -13.23 -4.95
C MET A 119 -12.36 -12.49 -5.23
N GLU A 120 -11.48 -12.35 -4.23
CA GLU A 120 -10.17 -11.73 -4.40
C GLU A 120 -9.31 -12.50 -5.42
N SER A 121 -9.34 -13.84 -5.40
CA SER A 121 -8.61 -14.67 -6.36
C SER A 121 -9.11 -14.48 -7.79
N VAL A 122 -10.42 -14.36 -8.00
CA VAL A 122 -11.01 -14.08 -9.32
C VAL A 122 -10.58 -12.68 -9.79
N VAL A 123 -10.67 -11.68 -8.92
CA VAL A 123 -10.27 -10.30 -9.27
C VAL A 123 -8.77 -10.22 -9.55
N ARG A 124 -7.95 -11.00 -8.85
CA ARG A 124 -6.50 -11.07 -9.10
C ARG A 124 -6.17 -11.51 -10.54
N LEU A 125 -6.97 -12.40 -11.13
CA LEU A 125 -6.80 -12.79 -12.54
C LEU A 125 -7.10 -11.64 -13.51
N LEU A 126 -7.94 -10.69 -13.09
CA LEU A 126 -8.29 -9.51 -13.86
C LEU A 126 -7.36 -8.31 -13.56
N ALA A 127 -6.46 -8.42 -12.59
CA ALA A 127 -5.58 -7.32 -12.17
C ALA A 127 -4.79 -6.65 -13.32
N PRO A 128 -4.32 -7.38 -14.36
CA PRO A 128 -3.67 -6.74 -15.51
C PRO A 128 -4.61 -5.86 -16.36
N LEU A 129 -5.92 -5.97 -16.17
CA LEU A 129 -6.94 -5.21 -16.91
C LEU A 129 -7.56 -4.08 -16.08
N LEU A 130 -7.26 -4.05 -14.78
CA LEU A 130 -7.78 -3.09 -13.79
C LEU A 130 -6.76 -1.99 -13.56
#